data_4b070b2cb9c28c3118574f9145e57188
#
_entry.id   4b070b2cb9c28c3118574f9145e57188
#
_cell.length_a   1.000
_cell.length_b   1.000
_cell.length_c   1.000
_cell.angle_alpha   90.00
_cell.angle_beta   90.00
_cell.angle_gamma   90.00
#
_symmetry.space_group_name_H-M   'P 1'
#
loop_
_entity.id
_entity.type
_entity.pdbx_description
1 polymer ?
#
loop_
_entity_poly.entity_id
_entity_poly.type
_entity_poly.pdbx_seq_one_letter_code
_entity_poly.pdbx_strand_id
1 'polypeptide(L)'
;MMKKVSLLVLAIALLALASCKSSPKSEESVSNINNALQDSVAAILEKHLVEYGAMDGVAIIMETESGKIRAMVGLDAKGDSTYERADSLAASKHSSALMRTVSVLAALNTGKVKPDDMFDSGVGVFVYDNDTIYDHNWRKGGYGEMTLWQTLAYSSDIGILKAVDEAFPDKKDFLASVRKMSFGQPLKVEGMKLDSCVQDSEMPWCYYAMGFQKITPLQMLAFYNAIANKDRIASPSSIADIRGMLEGVVSKGLAKRAMSDKVKVAGMNGTIRNEDSTLTAEFCGYFPADKSKYTILVSVHRKELPAAGGRMAGSIFKEIAEMMM
;
A
#
# COMPACT_ATOMS: atom_id res chain seq x y z
N MET A 1 11.06 -77.93 -40.37
CA MET A 1 9.61 -77.67 -40.51
C MET A 1 9.37 -76.25 -40.69
N MET A 2 9.06 -75.80 -41.90
CA MET A 2 8.86 -74.43 -42.31
C MET A 2 7.40 -74.05 -42.05
N LYS A 3 7.16 -72.88 -41.47
CA LYS A 3 5.87 -72.17 -41.56
C LYS A 3 6.05 -70.77 -42.05
N LYS A 4 5.38 -70.48 -43.16
CA LYS A 4 5.33 -69.22 -43.93
C LYS A 4 4.77 -68.12 -43.12
N VAL A 5 5.38 -66.93 -43.22
CA VAL A 5 4.82 -65.64 -42.75
C VAL A 5 4.42 -64.88 -43.98
N SER A 6 3.13 -64.56 -44.05
CA SER A 6 2.53 -63.69 -45.08
C SER A 6 2.86 -62.24 -44.89
N LEU A 7 3.34 -61.62 -45.94
CA LEU A 7 3.50 -60.17 -46.03
C LEU A 7 2.13 -59.54 -46.29
N LEU A 8 1.70 -58.64 -45.38
CA LEU A 8 0.56 -57.72 -45.60
C LEU A 8 1.11 -56.31 -45.79
N VAL A 9 1.06 -55.84 -47.01
CA VAL A 9 1.43 -54.47 -47.37
C VAL A 9 0.22 -53.60 -47.06
N LEU A 10 0.37 -52.72 -46.09
CA LEU A 10 -0.63 -51.69 -45.78
C LEU A 10 -0.13 -50.32 -46.29
N ALA A 11 -0.77 -49.82 -47.33
CA ALA A 11 -0.54 -48.50 -47.87
C ALA A 11 -1.09 -47.45 -46.89
N ILE A 12 -0.20 -46.63 -46.30
CA ILE A 12 -0.58 -45.46 -45.48
C ILE A 12 -0.61 -44.25 -46.41
N ALA A 13 -1.82 -43.76 -46.67
CA ALA A 13 -2.02 -42.50 -47.33
C ALA A 13 -1.57 -41.34 -46.44
N LEU A 14 -0.58 -40.55 -46.88
CA LEU A 14 -0.20 -39.28 -46.24
C LEU A 14 -1.30 -38.25 -46.50
N LEU A 15 -2.14 -38.01 -45.50
CA LEU A 15 -2.95 -36.81 -45.41
C LEU A 15 -2.08 -35.72 -44.77
N ALA A 16 -1.59 -34.78 -45.56
CA ALA A 16 -0.98 -33.55 -45.12
C ALA A 16 -2.06 -32.67 -44.50
N LEU A 17 -2.24 -32.76 -43.18
CA LEU A 17 -2.96 -31.76 -42.40
C LEU A 17 -2.10 -30.50 -42.30
N ALA A 18 -2.43 -29.48 -43.09
CA ALA A 18 -1.93 -28.14 -42.89
C ALA A 18 -2.41 -27.64 -41.52
N SER A 19 -1.55 -27.81 -40.51
CA SER A 19 -1.75 -27.22 -39.19
C SER A 19 -1.55 -25.72 -39.34
N CYS A 20 -2.63 -24.98 -39.50
CA CYS A 20 -2.65 -23.53 -39.24
C CYS A 20 -2.25 -23.34 -37.77
N LYS A 21 -0.98 -23.03 -37.52
CA LYS A 21 -0.56 -22.40 -36.27
C LYS A 21 -1.26 -21.06 -36.16
N SER A 22 -2.43 -21.04 -35.53
CA SER A 22 -2.96 -19.81 -34.97
C SER A 22 -1.94 -19.34 -33.92
N SER A 23 -1.21 -18.30 -34.22
CA SER A 23 -0.44 -17.54 -33.23
C SER A 23 -1.39 -17.24 -32.06
N PRO A 24 -0.98 -17.44 -30.79
CA PRO A 24 -1.80 -16.98 -29.70
C PRO A 24 -2.03 -15.49 -29.88
N LYS A 25 -3.28 -15.10 -30.13
CA LYS A 25 -3.69 -13.70 -30.01
C LYS A 25 -3.23 -13.28 -28.62
N SER A 26 -2.32 -12.32 -28.55
CA SER A 26 -2.06 -11.58 -27.32
C SER A 26 -3.44 -11.14 -26.83
N GLU A 27 -3.90 -11.61 -25.69
CA GLU A 27 -5.02 -10.98 -24.99
C GLU A 27 -4.58 -9.55 -24.74
N GLU A 28 -5.05 -8.62 -25.57
CA GLU A 28 -5.03 -7.21 -25.27
C GLU A 28 -5.79 -7.09 -23.94
N SER A 29 -5.07 -6.83 -22.88
CA SER A 29 -5.69 -6.56 -21.58
C SER A 29 -6.49 -5.26 -21.75
N VAL A 30 -7.81 -5.40 -21.84
CA VAL A 30 -8.70 -4.22 -21.90
C VAL A 30 -8.46 -3.42 -20.63
N SER A 31 -7.95 -2.20 -20.76
CA SER A 31 -7.75 -1.31 -19.63
C SER A 31 -9.09 -1.01 -18.96
N ASN A 32 -9.10 -1.02 -17.62
CA ASN A 32 -10.27 -0.70 -16.82
C ASN A 32 -10.31 0.78 -16.40
N ILE A 33 -9.34 1.57 -16.86
CA ILE A 33 -9.22 2.98 -16.57
C ILE A 33 -10.38 3.77 -17.19
N ASN A 34 -10.97 4.65 -16.40
CA ASN A 34 -11.97 5.61 -16.86
C ASN A 34 -11.27 6.93 -17.18
N ASN A 35 -11.17 7.29 -18.45
CA ASN A 35 -10.43 8.48 -18.90
C ASN A 35 -10.95 9.78 -18.28
N ALA A 36 -12.27 9.98 -18.18
CA ALA A 36 -12.84 11.19 -17.59
C ALA A 36 -12.50 11.31 -16.09
N LEU A 37 -12.54 10.18 -15.36
CA LEU A 37 -12.11 10.13 -13.97
C LEU A 37 -10.60 10.41 -13.85
N GLN A 38 -9.80 9.83 -14.75
CA GLN A 38 -8.35 10.01 -14.79
C GLN A 38 -7.97 11.48 -15.01
N ASP A 39 -8.63 12.17 -15.93
CA ASP A 39 -8.40 13.60 -16.20
C ASP A 39 -8.77 14.48 -15.00
N SER A 40 -9.89 14.16 -14.34
CA SER A 40 -10.31 14.87 -13.12
C SER A 40 -9.32 14.65 -11.96
N VAL A 41 -8.83 13.43 -11.78
CA VAL A 41 -7.81 13.10 -10.76
C VAL A 41 -6.49 13.79 -11.08
N ALA A 42 -6.09 13.87 -12.35
CA ALA A 42 -4.88 14.57 -12.76
C ALA A 42 -4.96 16.06 -12.42
N ALA A 43 -6.07 16.71 -12.71
CA ALA A 43 -6.28 18.12 -12.40
C ALA A 43 -6.25 18.41 -10.89
N ILE A 44 -6.87 17.54 -10.08
CA ILE A 44 -6.83 17.65 -8.60
C ILE A 44 -5.40 17.46 -8.10
N LEU A 45 -4.69 16.42 -8.57
CA LEU A 45 -3.34 16.12 -8.15
C LEU A 45 -2.40 17.28 -8.50
N GLU A 46 -2.41 17.76 -9.75
CA GLU A 46 -1.55 18.86 -10.23
C GLU A 46 -1.76 20.14 -9.42
N LYS A 47 -3.02 20.54 -9.19
CA LYS A 47 -3.35 21.70 -8.36
C LYS A 47 -2.64 21.65 -7.00
N HIS A 48 -2.69 20.52 -6.33
CA HIS A 48 -2.08 20.36 -5.01
C HIS A 48 -0.55 20.22 -5.09
N LEU A 49 0.00 19.57 -6.10
CA LEU A 49 1.46 19.47 -6.26
C LEU A 49 2.08 20.85 -6.47
N VAL A 50 1.43 21.73 -7.25
CA VAL A 50 1.83 23.14 -7.41
C VAL A 50 1.77 23.87 -6.07
N GLU A 51 0.66 23.76 -5.32
CA GLU A 51 0.50 24.39 -4.00
C GLU A 51 1.61 23.98 -3.03
N TYR A 52 2.01 22.69 -3.07
CA TYR A 52 2.98 22.13 -2.16
C TYR A 52 4.43 22.29 -2.63
N GLY A 53 4.69 22.71 -3.86
CA GLY A 53 6.02 22.71 -4.47
C GLY A 53 6.62 21.31 -4.46
N ALA A 54 5.82 20.30 -4.85
CA ALA A 54 6.22 18.91 -4.83
C ALA A 54 7.11 18.58 -6.04
N MET A 55 7.96 17.56 -5.90
CA MET A 55 8.79 17.04 -6.99
C MET A 55 7.94 16.19 -7.94
N ASP A 56 7.12 15.33 -7.37
CA ASP A 56 6.22 14.44 -8.08
C ASP A 56 5.06 14.01 -7.19
N GLY A 57 4.09 13.33 -7.76
CA GLY A 57 3.00 12.72 -7.01
C GLY A 57 2.27 11.66 -7.79
N VAL A 58 1.59 10.80 -7.05
CA VAL A 58 0.79 9.69 -7.57
C VAL A 58 -0.57 9.68 -6.91
N ALA A 59 -1.62 9.45 -7.69
CA ALA A 59 -2.95 9.14 -7.19
C ALA A 59 -3.52 7.93 -7.94
N ILE A 60 -3.91 6.89 -7.22
CA ILE A 60 -4.41 5.63 -7.79
C ILE A 60 -5.75 5.29 -7.15
N ILE A 61 -6.74 4.98 -7.97
CA ILE A 61 -8.09 4.60 -7.53
C ILE A 61 -8.35 3.16 -7.94
N MET A 62 -8.65 2.32 -6.98
CA MET A 62 -9.04 0.92 -7.16
C MET A 62 -10.48 0.71 -6.71
N GLU A 63 -11.28 0.04 -7.52
CA GLU A 63 -12.60 -0.41 -7.14
C GLU A 63 -12.47 -1.57 -6.14
N THR A 64 -13.07 -1.43 -4.96
CA THR A 64 -12.77 -2.33 -3.84
C THR A 64 -13.16 -3.78 -4.14
N GLU A 65 -14.35 -4.02 -4.67
CA GLU A 65 -14.87 -5.37 -4.88
C GLU A 65 -14.13 -6.13 -5.99
N SER A 66 -13.82 -5.46 -7.10
CA SER A 66 -13.24 -6.10 -8.28
C SER A 66 -11.70 -6.04 -8.31
N GLY A 67 -11.07 -5.16 -7.52
CA GLY A 67 -9.64 -4.87 -7.59
C GLY A 67 -9.20 -4.16 -8.88
N LYS A 68 -10.15 -3.68 -9.70
CA LYS A 68 -9.85 -2.99 -10.97
C LYS A 68 -9.39 -1.56 -10.73
N ILE A 69 -8.32 -1.16 -11.41
CA ILE A 69 -7.87 0.24 -11.43
C ILE A 69 -8.86 1.08 -12.25
N ARG A 70 -9.39 2.13 -11.63
CA ARG A 70 -10.34 3.05 -12.27
C ARG A 70 -9.66 4.35 -12.73
N ALA A 71 -8.61 4.76 -12.02
CA ALA A 71 -7.69 5.83 -12.43
C ALA A 71 -6.30 5.55 -11.85
N MET A 72 -5.26 5.92 -12.59
CA MET A 72 -3.87 5.82 -12.19
C MET A 72 -3.11 7.00 -12.79
N VAL A 73 -2.78 7.96 -11.96
CA VAL A 73 -2.16 9.23 -12.35
C VAL A 73 -0.84 9.38 -11.63
N GLY A 74 0.23 9.48 -12.37
CA GLY A 74 1.53 9.97 -11.92
C GLY A 74 1.83 11.31 -12.59
N LEU A 75 2.36 12.25 -11.84
CA LEU A 75 2.81 13.56 -12.32
C LEU A 75 4.23 13.82 -11.81
N ASP A 76 5.14 14.26 -12.68
CA ASP A 76 6.53 14.60 -12.38
C ASP A 76 6.81 16.05 -12.76
N ALA A 77 7.55 16.77 -11.91
CA ALA A 77 7.86 18.18 -12.13
C ALA A 77 8.80 18.35 -13.34
N LYS A 78 8.41 19.19 -14.29
CA LYS A 78 9.19 19.55 -15.49
C LYS A 78 9.91 20.89 -15.34
N GLY A 79 9.52 21.68 -14.36
CA GLY A 79 10.03 23.01 -14.07
C GLY A 79 9.20 23.67 -12.99
N ASP A 80 9.35 24.96 -12.80
CA ASP A 80 8.59 25.70 -11.81
C ASP A 80 7.09 25.62 -12.11
N SER A 81 6.35 24.95 -11.21
CA SER A 81 4.88 24.82 -11.23
C SER A 81 4.28 24.14 -12.50
N THR A 82 5.06 23.37 -13.24
CA THR A 82 4.59 22.56 -14.38
C THR A 82 4.90 21.10 -14.17
N TYR A 83 3.92 20.23 -14.52
CA TYR A 83 4.03 18.79 -14.35
C TYR A 83 3.71 18.08 -15.68
N GLU A 84 4.37 16.93 -15.90
CA GLU A 84 4.05 16.06 -17.02
C GLU A 84 3.58 14.68 -16.51
N ARG A 85 2.87 13.97 -17.37
CA ARG A 85 2.37 12.63 -17.04
C ARG A 85 3.52 11.64 -16.88
N ALA A 86 3.51 10.95 -15.75
CA ALA A 86 4.52 9.96 -15.36
C ALA A 86 3.87 8.77 -14.62
N ASP A 87 2.90 8.10 -15.26
CA ASP A 87 2.09 7.04 -14.64
C ASP A 87 2.93 5.85 -14.15
N SER A 88 4.16 5.69 -14.68
CA SER A 88 5.13 4.71 -14.19
C SER A 88 5.54 4.90 -12.73
N LEU A 89 5.33 6.11 -12.16
CA LEU A 89 5.55 6.37 -10.74
C LEU A 89 4.71 5.45 -9.85
N ALA A 90 3.54 4.99 -10.30
CA ALA A 90 2.71 4.02 -9.60
C ALA A 90 3.42 2.66 -9.35
N ALA A 91 4.43 2.35 -10.18
CA ALA A 91 5.27 1.16 -10.09
C ALA A 91 6.68 1.44 -9.53
N SER A 92 6.99 2.68 -9.19
CA SER A 92 8.29 3.07 -8.61
C SER A 92 8.36 2.69 -7.14
N LYS A 93 9.46 2.06 -6.74
CA LYS A 93 9.66 1.59 -5.36
C LYS A 93 10.23 2.69 -4.48
N HIS A 94 9.59 2.98 -3.37
CA HIS A 94 10.08 3.88 -2.33
C HIS A 94 9.75 3.35 -0.93
N SER A 95 10.36 3.92 0.09
CA SER A 95 10.00 3.64 1.48
C SER A 95 8.62 4.18 1.78
N SER A 96 7.82 3.45 2.58
CA SER A 96 6.42 3.83 2.84
C SER A 96 6.03 3.64 4.29
N ALA A 97 5.76 4.74 4.97
CA ALA A 97 5.29 4.74 6.35
C ALA A 97 3.88 4.12 6.52
N LEU A 98 3.17 3.85 5.43
CA LEU A 98 1.90 3.09 5.43
C LEU A 98 2.11 1.63 5.88
N MET A 99 3.35 1.14 5.89
CA MET A 99 3.74 -0.16 6.44
C MET A 99 3.31 -0.35 7.90
N ARG A 100 3.17 0.73 8.66
CA ARG A 100 2.69 0.68 10.06
C ARG A 100 1.37 -0.07 10.20
N THR A 101 0.45 0.09 9.25
CA THR A 101 -0.81 -0.69 9.20
C THR A 101 -0.56 -2.17 9.01
N VAL A 102 0.40 -2.54 8.16
CA VAL A 102 0.78 -3.94 7.93
C VAL A 102 1.34 -4.56 9.20
N SER A 103 2.23 -3.84 9.88
CA SER A 103 2.89 -4.26 11.13
C SER A 103 1.88 -4.46 12.26
N VAL A 104 0.95 -3.51 12.43
CA VAL A 104 -0.12 -3.61 13.43
C VAL A 104 -1.08 -4.76 13.10
N LEU A 105 -1.47 -4.93 11.83
CA LEU A 105 -2.33 -6.05 11.44
C LEU A 105 -1.63 -7.40 11.68
N ALA A 106 -0.33 -7.50 11.39
CA ALA A 106 0.45 -8.71 11.68
C ALA A 106 0.44 -9.02 13.19
N ALA A 107 0.65 -8.01 14.03
CA ALA A 107 0.64 -8.15 15.48
C ALA A 107 -0.75 -8.58 16.01
N LEU A 108 -1.82 -7.90 15.59
CA LEU A 108 -3.21 -8.26 15.92
C LEU A 108 -3.55 -9.70 15.50
N ASN A 109 -3.05 -10.13 14.34
CA ASN A 109 -3.36 -11.46 13.80
C ASN A 109 -2.72 -12.62 14.57
N THR A 110 -1.78 -12.34 15.49
CA THR A 110 -1.28 -13.34 16.45
C THR A 110 -2.27 -13.63 17.58
N GLY A 111 -3.22 -12.74 17.84
CA GLY A 111 -4.12 -12.78 18.99
C GLY A 111 -3.48 -12.42 20.33
N LYS A 112 -2.17 -12.11 20.34
CA LYS A 112 -1.42 -11.75 21.57
C LYS A 112 -1.60 -10.30 21.98
N VAL A 113 -1.88 -9.42 21.01
CA VAL A 113 -2.13 -7.99 21.24
C VAL A 113 -3.49 -7.58 20.71
N LYS A 114 -4.09 -6.57 21.34
CA LYS A 114 -5.43 -6.04 21.05
C LYS A 114 -5.37 -4.52 20.87
N PRO A 115 -6.39 -3.90 20.24
CA PRO A 115 -6.43 -2.45 20.03
C PRO A 115 -6.30 -1.61 21.32
N ASP A 116 -6.80 -2.11 22.44
CA ASP A 116 -6.83 -1.40 23.74
C ASP A 116 -5.62 -1.71 24.63
N ASP A 117 -4.70 -2.60 24.22
CA ASP A 117 -3.49 -2.90 24.99
C ASP A 117 -2.58 -1.68 25.02
N MET A 118 -1.95 -1.44 26.19
CA MET A 118 -1.16 -0.24 26.47
C MET A 118 0.31 -0.46 26.11
N PHE A 119 0.89 0.52 25.41
CA PHE A 119 2.30 0.56 25.05
C PHE A 119 2.89 1.92 25.42
N ASP A 120 3.95 1.89 26.23
CA ASP A 120 4.62 3.11 26.67
C ASP A 120 5.62 3.58 25.62
N SER A 121 5.30 4.68 24.93
CA SER A 121 6.21 5.37 24.00
C SER A 121 7.19 6.31 24.70
N GLY A 122 7.03 6.50 26.02
CA GLY A 122 7.88 7.34 26.85
C GLY A 122 8.00 8.77 26.34
N VAL A 123 9.18 9.31 26.45
CA VAL A 123 9.52 10.67 25.97
C VAL A 123 9.69 10.75 24.44
N GLY A 124 9.34 9.69 23.71
CA GLY A 124 9.47 9.63 22.26
C GLY A 124 10.89 9.36 21.76
N VAL A 125 11.73 8.76 22.62
CA VAL A 125 13.09 8.31 22.28
C VAL A 125 13.25 6.89 22.84
N PHE A 126 13.63 5.97 21.97
CA PHE A 126 13.79 4.56 22.32
C PHE A 126 15.08 4.00 21.71
N VAL A 127 15.94 3.44 22.56
CA VAL A 127 17.16 2.76 22.13
C VAL A 127 16.81 1.29 21.92
N TYR A 128 16.97 0.82 20.70
CA TYR A 128 16.76 -0.56 20.30
C TYR A 128 18.01 -1.10 19.59
N ASP A 129 18.61 -2.14 20.15
CA ASP A 129 19.93 -2.63 19.78
C ASP A 129 20.98 -1.50 19.84
N ASN A 130 21.61 -1.17 18.72
CA ASN A 130 22.59 -0.08 18.61
C ASN A 130 22.01 1.18 17.99
N ASP A 131 20.70 1.24 17.80
CA ASP A 131 20.02 2.35 17.12
C ASP A 131 19.11 3.13 18.07
N THR A 132 18.84 4.40 17.72
CA THR A 132 17.91 5.25 18.44
C THR A 132 16.74 5.63 17.54
N ILE A 133 15.54 5.22 17.97
CA ILE A 133 14.29 5.47 17.28
C ILE A 133 13.60 6.66 17.92
N TYR A 134 13.09 7.56 17.09
CA TYR A 134 12.43 8.77 17.52
C TYR A 134 11.00 8.85 17.01
N ASP A 135 10.04 9.03 17.92
CA ASP A 135 8.72 9.48 17.52
C ASP A 135 8.77 10.93 17.06
N HIS A 136 7.91 11.30 16.12
CA HIS A 136 7.94 12.64 15.51
C HIS A 136 7.72 13.81 16.49
N ASN A 137 7.16 13.51 17.68
CA ASN A 137 6.90 14.49 18.76
C ASN A 137 7.93 14.46 19.90
N TRP A 138 9.06 13.73 19.77
CA TRP A 138 10.05 13.57 20.83
C TRP A 138 10.53 14.89 21.43
N ARG A 139 10.68 15.95 20.61
CA ARG A 139 11.06 17.29 21.07
C ARG A 139 9.98 17.99 21.90
N LYS A 140 8.76 17.43 21.94
CA LYS A 140 7.62 17.93 22.73
C LYS A 140 7.31 17.04 23.94
N GLY A 141 8.22 16.09 24.26
CA GLY A 141 8.09 15.21 25.42
C GLY A 141 7.48 13.83 25.15
N GLY A 142 7.30 13.45 23.87
CA GLY A 142 6.76 12.13 23.51
C GLY A 142 5.26 12.00 23.75
N TYR A 143 4.78 10.75 23.77
CA TYR A 143 3.37 10.45 23.97
C TYR A 143 3.08 9.73 25.30
N GLY A 144 4.11 9.16 25.96
CA GLY A 144 3.91 8.33 27.15
C GLY A 144 3.17 7.04 26.83
N GLU A 145 2.30 6.62 27.74
CA GLU A 145 1.46 5.43 27.56
C GLU A 145 0.32 5.69 26.56
N MET A 146 0.15 4.76 25.61
CA MET A 146 -0.85 4.83 24.55
C MET A 146 -1.44 3.44 24.31
N THR A 147 -2.72 3.38 23.94
CA THR A 147 -3.27 2.13 23.41
C THR A 147 -2.67 1.82 22.04
N LEU A 148 -2.68 0.55 21.61
CA LEU A 148 -2.25 0.15 20.27
C LEU A 148 -3.01 0.95 19.19
N TRP A 149 -4.30 1.21 19.41
CA TRP A 149 -5.09 2.08 18.56
C TRP A 149 -4.49 3.49 18.46
N GLN A 150 -4.11 4.07 19.60
CA GLN A 150 -3.52 5.41 19.63
C GLN A 150 -2.13 5.45 18.98
N THR A 151 -1.31 4.38 19.14
CA THR A 151 0.01 4.33 18.48
C THR A 151 -0.12 4.42 16.96
N LEU A 152 -1.13 3.76 16.39
CA LEU A 152 -1.41 3.87 14.96
C LEU A 152 -1.99 5.25 14.61
N ALA A 153 -2.95 5.75 15.38
CA ALA A 153 -3.64 7.02 15.13
C ALA A 153 -2.70 8.23 15.18
N TYR A 154 -1.68 8.18 16.02
CA TYR A 154 -0.68 9.24 16.19
C TYR A 154 0.67 8.89 15.57
N SER A 155 0.76 7.77 14.82
CA SER A 155 1.97 7.33 14.12
C SER A 155 3.20 7.24 15.04
N SER A 156 3.04 6.64 16.23
CA SER A 156 4.17 6.36 17.12
C SER A 156 4.91 5.13 16.65
N ASP A 157 6.11 5.30 16.12
CA ASP A 157 6.98 4.18 15.73
C ASP A 157 7.36 3.32 16.93
N ILE A 158 7.63 3.96 18.07
CA ILE A 158 8.03 3.26 19.31
C ILE A 158 6.90 2.37 19.81
N GLY A 159 5.67 2.87 19.90
CA GLY A 159 4.53 2.08 20.34
C GLY A 159 4.23 0.91 19.41
N ILE A 160 4.31 1.11 18.11
CA ILE A 160 4.12 0.05 17.10
C ILE A 160 5.21 -1.02 17.21
N LEU A 161 6.49 -0.61 17.37
CA LEU A 161 7.59 -1.56 17.51
C LEU A 161 7.45 -2.41 18.78
N LYS A 162 7.06 -1.81 19.90
CA LYS A 162 6.80 -2.55 21.15
C LYS A 162 5.66 -3.55 20.98
N ALA A 163 4.60 -3.20 20.27
CA ALA A 163 3.51 -4.13 19.99
C ALA A 163 3.95 -5.29 19.07
N VAL A 164 4.78 -5.02 18.06
CA VAL A 164 5.37 -6.07 17.21
C VAL A 164 6.35 -6.93 18.01
N ASP A 165 7.13 -6.33 18.90
CA ASP A 165 8.07 -7.05 19.76
C ASP A 165 7.37 -8.03 20.68
N GLU A 166 6.27 -7.60 21.30
CA GLU A 166 5.42 -8.44 22.15
C GLU A 166 4.73 -9.55 21.35
N ALA A 167 4.20 -9.23 20.19
CA ALA A 167 3.50 -10.18 19.33
C ALA A 167 4.45 -11.27 18.78
N PHE A 168 5.70 -10.92 18.46
CA PHE A 168 6.68 -11.77 17.79
C PHE A 168 8.01 -11.83 18.55
N PRO A 169 8.16 -12.73 19.57
CA PRO A 169 9.43 -12.95 20.25
C PRO A 169 10.55 -13.35 19.28
N ASP A 170 10.28 -14.22 18.30
CA ASP A 170 11.18 -14.45 17.15
C ASP A 170 10.78 -13.52 15.99
N LYS A 171 11.68 -12.63 15.61
CA LYS A 171 11.45 -11.63 14.55
C LYS A 171 11.33 -12.23 13.15
N LYS A 172 11.79 -13.47 12.95
CA LYS A 172 11.54 -14.21 11.70
C LYS A 172 10.05 -14.52 11.52
N ASP A 173 9.31 -14.73 12.61
CA ASP A 173 7.88 -14.96 12.59
C ASP A 173 7.11 -13.71 12.15
N PHE A 174 7.58 -12.51 12.47
CA PHE A 174 7.00 -11.26 11.97
C PHE A 174 7.05 -11.19 10.45
N LEU A 175 8.24 -11.39 9.85
CA LEU A 175 8.39 -11.37 8.39
C LEU A 175 7.58 -12.50 7.72
N ALA A 176 7.55 -13.69 8.32
CA ALA A 176 6.72 -14.80 7.84
C ALA A 176 5.23 -14.47 7.89
N SER A 177 4.76 -13.77 8.94
CA SER A 177 3.38 -13.30 9.06
C SER A 177 3.04 -12.29 7.99
N VAL A 178 3.90 -11.31 7.73
CA VAL A 178 3.72 -10.31 6.68
C VAL A 178 3.58 -10.98 5.30
N ARG A 179 4.41 -11.98 4.99
CA ARG A 179 4.31 -12.76 3.75
C ARG A 179 2.98 -13.51 3.63
N LYS A 180 2.52 -14.14 4.72
CA LYS A 180 1.23 -14.86 4.76
C LYS A 180 0.03 -13.95 4.51
N MET A 181 0.14 -12.69 4.88
CA MET A 181 -0.89 -11.67 4.61
C MET A 181 -0.89 -11.18 3.15
N SER A 182 -0.11 -11.79 2.26
CA SER A 182 0.02 -11.41 0.85
C SER A 182 0.54 -9.98 0.60
N PHE A 183 1.20 -9.36 1.60
CA PHE A 183 1.80 -8.05 1.44
C PHE A 183 2.97 -8.11 0.45
N GLY A 184 3.02 -7.15 -0.46
CA GLY A 184 4.11 -6.99 -1.41
C GLY A 184 4.33 -8.17 -2.38
N GLN A 185 3.32 -9.00 -2.58
CA GLN A 185 3.38 -10.12 -3.54
C GLN A 185 3.47 -9.60 -4.98
N PRO A 186 3.92 -10.45 -5.93
CA PRO A 186 3.89 -10.09 -7.33
C PRO A 186 2.49 -9.65 -7.77
N LEU A 187 2.42 -8.59 -8.57
CA LEU A 187 1.16 -8.03 -9.03
C LEU A 187 1.21 -7.82 -10.54
N LYS A 188 0.12 -8.16 -11.23
CA LYS A 188 -0.07 -7.83 -12.65
C LYS A 188 -1.33 -6.98 -12.76
N VAL A 189 -1.17 -5.74 -13.17
CA VAL A 189 -2.26 -4.76 -13.24
C VAL A 189 -2.00 -3.74 -14.36
N GLU A 190 -3.03 -3.43 -15.16
CA GLU A 190 -2.97 -2.46 -16.27
C GLU A 190 -1.72 -2.63 -17.16
N GLY A 191 -1.38 -3.87 -17.52
CA GLY A 191 -0.23 -4.21 -18.36
C GLY A 191 1.13 -4.20 -17.62
N MET A 192 1.22 -3.70 -16.41
CA MET A 192 2.43 -3.72 -15.59
C MET A 192 2.59 -5.05 -14.85
N LYS A 193 3.83 -5.53 -14.77
CA LYS A 193 4.21 -6.70 -13.97
C LYS A 193 5.16 -6.23 -12.87
N LEU A 194 4.73 -6.37 -11.63
CA LEU A 194 5.50 -6.01 -10.45
C LEU A 194 5.98 -7.29 -9.76
N ASP A 195 7.27 -7.36 -9.50
CA ASP A 195 7.85 -8.48 -8.73
C ASP A 195 7.59 -8.30 -7.24
N SER A 196 7.78 -9.37 -6.46
CA SER A 196 7.67 -9.30 -5.00
C SER A 196 8.62 -8.25 -4.43
N CYS A 197 8.14 -7.48 -3.45
CA CYS A 197 8.96 -6.55 -2.68
C CYS A 197 9.34 -7.09 -1.30
N VAL A 198 8.74 -8.21 -0.86
CA VAL A 198 9.06 -8.87 0.41
C VAL A 198 10.26 -9.77 0.18
N GLN A 199 11.45 -9.22 0.30
CA GLN A 199 12.70 -9.97 0.21
C GLN A 199 13.18 -10.38 1.60
N ASP A 200 14.03 -11.41 1.68
CA ASP A 200 14.88 -11.68 2.84
C ASP A 200 15.97 -10.61 2.82
N SER A 201 15.68 -9.47 3.42
CA SER A 201 16.62 -8.37 3.49
C SER A 201 17.47 -8.51 4.76
N GLU A 202 18.74 -8.07 4.68
CA GLU A 202 19.59 -7.88 5.85
C GLU A 202 19.10 -6.70 6.71
N MET A 203 18.01 -6.03 6.30
CA MET A 203 17.43 -4.91 7.02
C MET A 203 16.92 -5.37 8.39
N PRO A 204 17.28 -4.70 9.48
CA PRO A 204 16.74 -4.97 10.79
C PRO A 204 15.21 -4.92 10.77
N TRP A 205 14.56 -5.85 11.46
CA TRP A 205 13.09 -5.99 11.45
C TRP A 205 12.36 -4.71 11.88
N CYS A 206 12.96 -3.92 12.78
CA CYS A 206 12.38 -2.66 13.25
C CYS A 206 12.24 -1.65 12.10
N TYR A 207 13.26 -1.50 11.26
CA TYR A 207 13.20 -0.66 10.07
C TYR A 207 12.18 -1.19 9.06
N TYR A 208 12.11 -2.52 8.91
CA TYR A 208 11.07 -3.13 8.08
C TYR A 208 9.67 -2.77 8.61
N ALA A 209 9.43 -2.92 9.91
CA ALA A 209 8.15 -2.62 10.55
C ALA A 209 7.75 -1.14 10.44
N MET A 210 8.71 -0.22 10.42
CA MET A 210 8.49 1.22 10.25
C MET A 210 8.28 1.66 8.79
N GLY A 211 8.63 0.81 7.80
CA GLY A 211 8.39 1.09 6.39
C GLY A 211 9.59 1.53 5.56
N PHE A 212 10.81 1.23 6.00
CA PHE A 212 12.02 1.55 5.24
C PHE A 212 12.28 0.59 4.06
N GLN A 213 11.64 -0.59 4.01
CA GLN A 213 11.68 -1.42 2.80
C GLN A 213 10.98 -0.72 1.64
N LYS A 214 11.48 -0.95 0.43
CA LYS A 214 10.95 -0.32 -0.77
C LYS A 214 9.78 -1.12 -1.33
N ILE A 215 8.64 -0.46 -1.49
CA ILE A 215 7.40 -1.01 -2.05
C ILE A 215 6.84 -0.06 -3.11
N THR A 216 6.09 -0.59 -4.08
CA THR A 216 5.40 0.26 -5.05
C THR A 216 4.06 0.77 -4.50
N PRO A 217 3.60 1.97 -4.90
CA PRO A 217 2.26 2.46 -4.58
C PRO A 217 1.14 1.47 -4.92
N LEU A 218 1.25 0.79 -6.07
CA LEU A 218 0.27 -0.23 -6.48
C LEU A 218 0.22 -1.43 -5.55
N GLN A 219 1.36 -1.94 -5.07
CA GLN A 219 1.38 -3.06 -4.12
C GLN A 219 0.84 -2.65 -2.75
N MET A 220 1.15 -1.44 -2.30
CA MET A 220 0.59 -0.88 -1.06
C MET A 220 -0.93 -0.70 -1.18
N LEU A 221 -1.41 -0.12 -2.28
CA LEU A 221 -2.84 0.04 -2.56
C LEU A 221 -3.57 -1.31 -2.57
N ALA A 222 -3.00 -2.33 -3.22
CA ALA A 222 -3.60 -3.68 -3.26
C ALA A 222 -3.77 -4.27 -1.85
N PHE A 223 -2.80 -4.06 -0.95
CA PHE A 223 -2.91 -4.52 0.43
C PHE A 223 -4.02 -3.78 1.21
N TYR A 224 -4.12 -2.46 1.07
CA TYR A 224 -5.22 -1.69 1.69
C TYR A 224 -6.58 -2.06 1.09
N ASN A 225 -6.61 -2.37 -0.20
CA ASN A 225 -7.83 -2.86 -0.84
C ASN A 225 -8.28 -4.20 -0.26
N ALA A 226 -7.35 -5.11 0.03
CA ALA A 226 -7.66 -6.38 0.68
C ALA A 226 -8.25 -6.17 2.10
N ILE A 227 -7.74 -5.20 2.88
CA ILE A 227 -8.35 -4.79 4.16
C ILE A 227 -9.77 -4.23 3.94
N ALA A 228 -9.94 -3.34 2.97
CA ALA A 228 -11.22 -2.70 2.65
C ALA A 228 -12.27 -3.72 2.20
N ASN A 229 -11.88 -4.70 1.39
CA ASN A 229 -12.72 -5.78 0.86
C ASN A 229 -12.95 -6.92 1.88
N LYS A 230 -12.28 -6.87 3.04
CA LYS A 230 -12.30 -7.94 4.07
C LYS A 230 -11.81 -9.29 3.54
N ASP A 231 -10.79 -9.24 2.69
CA ASP A 231 -10.17 -10.45 2.14
C ASP A 231 -9.51 -11.28 3.25
N ARG A 232 -9.31 -12.57 3.00
CA ARG A 232 -8.75 -13.52 3.98
C ARG A 232 -7.22 -13.41 4.12
N ILE A 233 -6.71 -12.17 4.24
CA ILE A 233 -5.28 -11.92 4.50
C ILE A 233 -4.93 -12.05 5.98
N ALA A 234 -5.92 -11.96 6.88
CA ALA A 234 -5.81 -12.13 8.32
C ALA A 234 -7.12 -12.70 8.88
N SER A 235 -7.19 -12.94 10.19
CA SER A 235 -8.42 -13.38 10.84
C SER A 235 -9.54 -12.34 10.70
N PRO A 236 -10.81 -12.75 10.65
CA PRO A 236 -11.93 -11.81 10.57
C PRO A 236 -11.95 -10.78 11.72
N SER A 237 -11.54 -11.17 12.93
CA SER A 237 -11.42 -10.26 14.07
C SER A 237 -10.33 -9.23 13.86
N SER A 238 -9.12 -9.64 13.43
CA SER A 238 -8.03 -8.72 13.17
C SER A 238 -8.32 -7.74 12.03
N ILE A 239 -9.08 -8.19 11.00
CA ILE A 239 -9.58 -7.30 9.94
C ILE A 239 -10.60 -6.31 10.49
N ALA A 240 -11.50 -6.73 11.38
CA ALA A 240 -12.45 -5.81 12.01
C ALA A 240 -11.73 -4.77 12.89
N ASP A 241 -10.77 -5.20 13.70
CA ASP A 241 -9.97 -4.35 14.57
C ASP A 241 -9.20 -3.30 13.78
N ILE A 242 -8.41 -3.72 12.76
CA ILE A 242 -7.61 -2.77 11.97
C ILE A 242 -8.49 -1.79 11.20
N ARG A 243 -9.67 -2.20 10.70
CA ARG A 243 -10.62 -1.31 10.04
C ARG A 243 -11.16 -0.24 11.00
N GLY A 244 -11.52 -0.62 12.24
CA GLY A 244 -11.92 0.32 13.29
C GLY A 244 -10.80 1.30 13.66
N MET A 245 -9.57 0.81 13.75
CA MET A 245 -8.39 1.65 14.00
C MET A 245 -8.17 2.66 12.86
N LEU A 246 -8.27 2.24 11.59
CA LEU A 246 -8.12 3.12 10.43
C LEU A 246 -9.21 4.20 10.34
N GLU A 247 -10.45 3.91 10.75
CA GLU A 247 -11.49 4.93 10.92
C GLU A 247 -11.08 5.96 11.99
N GLY A 248 -10.51 5.48 13.09
CA GLY A 248 -10.01 6.32 14.17
C GLY A 248 -8.85 7.22 13.76
N VAL A 249 -7.92 6.74 12.92
CA VAL A 249 -6.82 7.55 12.36
C VAL A 249 -7.36 8.79 11.63
N VAL A 250 -8.44 8.64 10.87
CA VAL A 250 -9.08 9.75 10.14
C VAL A 250 -9.90 10.63 11.06
N SER A 251 -10.72 10.06 11.94
CA SER A 251 -11.68 10.83 12.75
C SER A 251 -11.04 11.54 13.96
N LYS A 252 -10.01 10.92 14.56
CA LYS A 252 -9.40 11.39 15.83
C LYS A 252 -7.89 11.57 15.76
N GLY A 253 -7.21 10.88 14.81
CA GLY A 253 -5.76 10.86 14.67
C GLY A 253 -5.18 11.97 13.79
N LEU A 254 -4.02 11.68 13.19
CA LEU A 254 -3.26 12.65 12.38
C LEU A 254 -3.78 12.83 10.96
N ALA A 255 -4.74 12.01 10.52
CA ALA A 255 -5.28 12.07 9.16
C ALA A 255 -6.60 12.85 9.03
N LYS A 256 -6.92 13.74 9.96
CA LYS A 256 -8.18 14.54 9.96
C LYS A 256 -8.45 15.31 8.66
N ARG A 257 -7.42 15.63 7.88
CA ARG A 257 -7.60 16.31 6.58
C ARG A 257 -8.18 15.42 5.50
N ALA A 258 -8.12 14.08 5.67
CA ALA A 258 -8.80 13.13 4.80
C ALA A 258 -10.29 12.93 5.17
N MET A 259 -10.73 13.47 6.31
CA MET A 259 -12.13 13.36 6.75
C MET A 259 -13.04 14.15 5.81
N SER A 260 -14.18 13.56 5.44
CA SER A 260 -15.22 14.18 4.63
C SER A 260 -16.54 14.21 5.42
N ASP A 261 -17.31 15.27 5.22
CA ASP A 261 -18.68 15.38 5.75
C ASP A 261 -19.68 14.63 4.87
N LYS A 262 -19.29 14.26 3.64
CA LYS A 262 -20.16 13.56 2.69
C LYS A 262 -20.11 12.04 2.84
N VAL A 263 -18.98 11.51 3.27
CA VAL A 263 -18.75 10.06 3.35
C VAL A 263 -17.76 9.72 4.47
N LYS A 264 -18.02 8.62 5.17
CA LYS A 264 -17.12 8.11 6.19
C LYS A 264 -15.89 7.49 5.54
N VAL A 265 -14.72 7.93 5.97
CA VAL A 265 -13.41 7.50 5.44
C VAL A 265 -12.65 6.71 6.49
N ALA A 266 -11.95 5.66 6.06
CA ALA A 266 -10.94 4.95 6.85
C ALA A 266 -9.63 4.91 6.08
N GLY A 267 -8.51 5.09 6.77
CA GLY A 267 -7.20 5.08 6.12
C GLY A 267 -6.07 5.48 7.04
N MET A 268 -4.85 5.40 6.51
CA MET A 268 -3.61 5.74 7.20
C MET A 268 -2.84 6.80 6.45
N ASN A 269 -2.28 7.74 7.17
CA ASN A 269 -1.30 8.68 6.66
C ASN A 269 0.11 8.21 6.99
N GLY A 270 1.07 8.60 6.17
CA GLY A 270 2.48 8.35 6.40
C GLY A 270 3.34 9.50 5.95
N THR A 271 4.47 9.68 6.63
CA THR A 271 5.56 10.56 6.16
C THR A 271 6.85 9.87 6.51
N ILE A 272 7.71 9.70 5.53
CA ILE A 272 9.01 9.07 5.70
C ILE A 272 10.08 9.88 4.97
N ARG A 273 11.29 9.90 5.53
CA ARG A 273 12.48 10.43 4.86
C ARG A 273 13.14 9.31 4.08
N ASN A 274 13.37 9.55 2.81
CA ASN A 274 14.07 8.63 1.92
C ASN A 274 15.59 8.69 2.12
N GLU A 275 16.31 7.72 1.57
CA GLU A 275 17.78 7.64 1.64
C GLU A 275 18.47 8.87 1.03
N ASP A 276 17.89 9.45 -0.03
CA ASP A 276 18.34 10.67 -0.70
C ASP A 276 17.95 11.97 0.03
N SER A 277 17.44 11.84 1.25
CA SER A 277 16.96 12.93 2.10
C SER A 277 15.65 13.59 1.64
N THR A 278 15.06 13.18 0.54
CA THR A 278 13.70 13.59 0.15
C THR A 278 12.65 13.05 1.11
N LEU A 279 11.44 13.54 1.01
CA LEU A 279 10.33 13.18 1.89
C LEU A 279 9.17 12.63 1.05
N THR A 280 8.65 11.48 1.46
CA THR A 280 7.41 10.91 0.93
C THR A 280 6.27 11.14 1.92
N ALA A 281 5.25 11.85 1.50
CA ALA A 281 4.02 12.11 2.25
C ALA A 281 2.86 11.34 1.60
N GLU A 282 2.25 10.40 2.32
CA GLU A 282 1.29 9.46 1.77
C GLU A 282 -0.01 9.44 2.56
N PHE A 283 -1.07 9.05 1.88
CA PHE A 283 -2.32 8.59 2.47
C PHE A 283 -2.89 7.45 1.63
N CYS A 284 -3.24 6.34 2.29
CA CYS A 284 -4.02 5.28 1.67
C CYS A 284 -5.26 4.99 2.51
N GLY A 285 -6.40 4.97 1.87
CA GLY A 285 -7.67 4.78 2.54
C GLY A 285 -8.78 4.34 1.61
N TYR A 286 -9.94 4.12 2.18
CA TYR A 286 -11.12 3.65 1.45
C TYR A 286 -12.40 4.30 1.96
N PHE A 287 -13.39 4.36 1.10
CA PHE A 287 -14.71 4.91 1.39
C PHE A 287 -15.83 4.24 0.55
N PRO A 288 -17.10 4.23 1.08
CA PRO A 288 -17.46 4.42 2.47
C PRO A 288 -16.76 3.43 3.41
N ALA A 289 -16.43 3.84 4.64
CA ALA A 289 -15.62 3.01 5.56
C ALA A 289 -16.31 1.70 5.95
N ASP A 290 -17.63 1.67 6.03
CA ASP A 290 -18.45 0.51 6.37
C ASP A 290 -18.63 -0.45 5.19
N LYS A 291 -18.99 0.08 4.00
CA LYS A 291 -19.20 -0.66 2.76
C LYS A 291 -18.36 -0.04 1.64
N SER A 292 -17.08 -0.35 1.67
CA SER A 292 -16.11 0.24 0.76
C SER A 292 -16.45 -0.01 -0.71
N LYS A 293 -16.44 1.08 -1.49
CA LYS A 293 -16.57 1.05 -2.95
C LYS A 293 -15.24 1.29 -3.64
N TYR A 294 -14.41 2.16 -3.06
CA TYR A 294 -13.14 2.55 -3.63
C TYR A 294 -12.05 2.60 -2.57
N THR A 295 -10.87 2.16 -2.95
CA THR A 295 -9.63 2.33 -2.21
C THR A 295 -8.73 3.25 -3.00
N ILE A 296 -8.15 4.28 -2.36
CA ILE A 296 -7.31 5.28 -3.02
C ILE A 296 -5.99 5.38 -2.28
N LEU A 297 -4.91 5.42 -3.04
CA LEU A 297 -3.59 5.81 -2.54
C LEU A 297 -3.17 7.12 -3.19
N VAL A 298 -2.68 8.04 -2.36
CA VAL A 298 -2.02 9.28 -2.79
C VAL A 298 -0.64 9.33 -2.18
N SER A 299 0.36 9.62 -2.99
CA SER A 299 1.75 9.85 -2.58
C SER A 299 2.25 11.17 -3.16
N VAL A 300 2.98 11.95 -2.37
CA VAL A 300 3.55 13.24 -2.74
C VAL A 300 5.00 13.28 -2.29
N HIS A 301 5.94 13.53 -3.21
CA HIS A 301 7.35 13.62 -2.90
C HIS A 301 7.81 15.08 -2.83
N ARG A 302 8.64 15.38 -1.83
CA ARG A 302 9.21 16.71 -1.59
C ARG A 302 10.68 16.64 -1.27
N LYS A 303 11.42 17.71 -1.64
CA LYS A 303 12.83 17.87 -1.25
C LYS A 303 13.01 18.08 0.24
N GLU A 304 12.13 18.88 0.85
CA GLU A 304 12.30 19.36 2.21
C GLU A 304 10.98 19.55 2.97
N LEU A 305 11.10 19.81 4.24
CA LEU A 305 9.97 20.14 5.11
C LEU A 305 9.35 21.51 4.74
N PRO A 306 8.05 21.73 5.04
CA PRO A 306 7.17 20.80 5.71
C PRO A 306 6.65 19.70 4.77
N ALA A 307 6.61 18.43 5.25
CA ALA A 307 5.93 17.32 4.60
C ALA A 307 5.07 16.62 5.66
N ALA A 308 3.82 16.34 5.33
CA ALA A 308 2.90 15.67 6.23
C ALA A 308 1.82 14.92 5.44
N GLY A 309 1.85 13.59 5.48
CA GLY A 309 0.94 12.72 4.74
C GLY A 309 -0.52 13.02 5.02
N GLY A 310 -0.90 13.17 6.30
CA GLY A 310 -2.26 13.51 6.67
C GLY A 310 -2.75 14.86 6.14
N ARG A 311 -1.86 15.87 6.03
CA ARG A 311 -2.21 17.18 5.51
C ARG A 311 -2.20 17.24 3.98
N MET A 312 -1.15 16.70 3.35
CA MET A 312 -0.93 16.82 1.90
C MET A 312 -1.72 15.74 1.16
N ALA A 313 -1.31 14.49 1.29
CA ALA A 313 -1.96 13.37 0.62
C ALA A 313 -3.41 13.17 1.10
N GLY A 314 -3.69 13.38 2.39
CA GLY A 314 -5.05 13.32 2.93
C GLY A 314 -6.00 14.36 2.36
N SER A 315 -5.53 15.60 2.07
CA SER A 315 -6.35 16.63 1.42
C SER A 315 -6.67 16.28 -0.03
N ILE A 316 -5.70 15.77 -0.78
CA ILE A 316 -5.89 15.27 -2.15
C ILE A 316 -6.90 14.11 -2.16
N PHE A 317 -6.70 13.13 -1.27
CA PHE A 317 -7.63 12.02 -1.12
C PHE A 317 -9.06 12.49 -0.86
N LYS A 318 -9.25 13.42 0.07
CA LYS A 318 -10.57 13.99 0.39
C LYS A 318 -11.24 14.59 -0.83
N GLU A 319 -10.53 15.44 -1.58
CA GLU A 319 -11.07 16.10 -2.77
C GLU A 319 -11.47 15.08 -3.84
N ILE A 320 -10.63 14.07 -4.09
CA ILE A 320 -10.96 12.96 -5.00
C ILE A 320 -12.18 12.19 -4.51
N ALA A 321 -12.22 11.81 -3.23
CA ALA A 321 -13.35 11.06 -2.67
C ALA A 321 -14.67 11.83 -2.76
N GLU A 322 -14.65 13.13 -2.50
CA GLU A 322 -15.84 14.00 -2.58
C GLU A 322 -16.30 14.26 -4.02
N MET A 323 -15.37 14.27 -4.99
CA MET A 323 -15.69 14.36 -6.42
C MET A 323 -16.39 13.10 -6.93
N MET A 324 -16.09 11.93 -6.33
CA MET A 324 -16.66 10.63 -6.71
C MET A 324 -18.01 10.32 -6.06
N MET A 325 -18.51 11.19 -5.19
CA MET A 325 -19.81 11.04 -4.50
C MET A 325 -20.94 11.70 -5.29
#